data_5f0f40b42c62454398212878eea396af
#
_entry.id   5f0f40b42c62454398212878eea396af
#
_cell.length_a   1.000
_cell.length_b   1.000
_cell.length_c   1.000
_cell.angle_alpha   90.00
_cell.angle_beta   90.00
_cell.angle_gamma   90.00
#
_symmetry.space_group_name_H-M   'P 1'
#
loop_
_entity.id
_entity.type
_entity.pdbx_description
1 polymer ?
#
loop_
_entity_poly.entity_id
_entity_poly.type
_entity_poly.pdbx_seq_one_letter_code
_entity_poly.pdbx_strand_id
1 'polypeptide(L)'
;LPSENQLCEMFHVSRNSVRAALQKLKGQGLITTKPGVGSFVCRPEREEDSDTIPADQIAGEAFREFFEFRQAIEFKAIELFVIHATKNDEEELKKALEGMLSCGEDHEKFARYDRDFHMGIIRGSKNSFLCSAMENVESIHRSYLEEVGRVTKKTNAQRYKEHKKLYEMLLKKKPGIVKEKILDPEMCCDLSKY
;
A
#
# COMPACT_ATOMS: atom_id res chain seq x y z
N LEU A 1 13.17 -14.26 22.41
CA LEU A 1 13.77 -13.26 23.30
C LEU A 1 14.80 -13.91 24.21
N PRO A 2 15.78 -13.17 24.74
CA PRO A 2 16.64 -13.65 25.80
C PRO A 2 15.85 -14.09 27.04
N SER A 3 16.45 -14.93 27.87
CA SER A 3 15.81 -15.34 29.13
C SER A 3 15.63 -14.17 30.11
N GLU A 4 14.71 -14.30 31.07
CA GLU A 4 14.49 -13.25 32.08
C GLU A 4 15.79 -12.84 32.78
N ASN A 5 16.69 -13.80 33.06
CA ASN A 5 17.98 -13.53 33.70
C ASN A 5 18.87 -12.69 32.77
N GLN A 6 19.00 -13.10 31.52
CA GLN A 6 19.76 -12.34 30.52
C GLN A 6 19.22 -10.92 30.32
N LEU A 7 17.89 -10.76 30.31
CA LEU A 7 17.28 -9.43 30.23
C LEU A 7 17.59 -8.57 31.47
N CYS A 8 17.60 -9.18 32.68
CA CYS A 8 18.01 -8.47 33.89
C CYS A 8 19.45 -7.96 33.80
N GLU A 9 20.35 -8.79 33.31
CA GLU A 9 21.78 -8.46 33.12
C GLU A 9 21.96 -7.39 32.04
N MET A 10 21.31 -7.55 30.90
CA MET A 10 21.42 -6.60 29.76
C MET A 10 20.93 -5.20 30.11
N PHE A 11 19.83 -5.11 30.86
CA PHE A 11 19.20 -3.82 31.19
C PHE A 11 19.50 -3.33 32.61
N HIS A 12 20.23 -4.07 33.41
CA HIS A 12 20.56 -3.75 34.81
C HIS A 12 19.33 -3.47 35.66
N VAL A 13 18.27 -4.27 35.51
CA VAL A 13 16.98 -4.13 36.21
C VAL A 13 16.61 -5.38 36.97
N SER A 14 15.66 -5.23 37.93
CA SER A 14 15.18 -6.36 38.74
C SER A 14 14.36 -7.35 37.89
N ARG A 15 14.29 -8.63 38.35
CA ARG A 15 13.44 -9.64 37.74
C ARG A 15 11.97 -9.22 37.71
N ASN A 16 11.50 -8.53 38.76
CA ASN A 16 10.11 -8.05 38.81
C ASN A 16 9.84 -7.03 37.71
N SER A 17 10.79 -6.14 37.44
CA SER A 17 10.67 -5.16 36.35
C SER A 17 10.62 -5.85 34.99
N VAL A 18 11.50 -6.84 34.76
CA VAL A 18 11.50 -7.63 33.52
C VAL A 18 10.17 -8.37 33.34
N ARG A 19 9.69 -9.04 34.39
CA ARG A 19 8.40 -9.78 34.33
C ARG A 19 7.23 -8.85 34.06
N ALA A 20 7.16 -7.70 34.72
CA ALA A 20 6.11 -6.70 34.48
C ALA A 20 6.13 -6.20 33.03
N ALA A 21 7.33 -5.92 32.49
CA ALA A 21 7.48 -5.51 31.09
C ALA A 21 7.05 -6.62 30.11
N LEU A 22 7.51 -7.86 30.32
CA LEU A 22 7.11 -9.01 29.49
C LEU A 22 5.61 -9.28 29.56
N GLN A 23 4.99 -9.13 30.74
CA GLN A 23 3.55 -9.31 30.93
C GLN A 23 2.76 -8.23 30.18
N LYS A 24 3.25 -6.98 30.21
CA LYS A 24 2.66 -5.87 29.43
C LYS A 24 2.76 -6.13 27.92
N LEU A 25 3.95 -6.53 27.45
CA LEU A 25 4.15 -6.86 26.03
C LEU A 25 3.30 -8.05 25.59
N LYS A 26 3.12 -9.06 26.46
CA LYS A 26 2.24 -10.20 26.21
C LYS A 26 0.77 -9.77 26.15
N GLY A 27 0.33 -8.90 27.07
CA GLY A 27 -1.02 -8.33 27.05
C GLY A 27 -1.32 -7.48 25.82
N GLN A 28 -0.28 -6.93 25.19
CA GLN A 28 -0.36 -6.19 23.93
C GLN A 28 -0.22 -7.09 22.69
N GLY A 29 -0.12 -8.41 22.84
CA GLY A 29 0.07 -9.34 21.72
C GLY A 29 1.45 -9.26 21.04
N LEU A 30 2.38 -8.46 21.57
CA LEU A 30 3.70 -8.26 20.98
C LEU A 30 4.66 -9.42 21.20
N ILE A 31 4.41 -10.25 22.23
CA ILE A 31 5.18 -11.45 22.51
C ILE A 31 4.24 -12.61 22.93
N THR A 32 4.68 -13.84 22.63
CA THR A 32 4.07 -15.07 23.13
C THR A 32 5.09 -15.83 23.99
N THR A 33 4.62 -16.55 25.02
CA THR A 33 5.49 -17.36 25.87
C THR A 33 5.05 -18.82 25.78
N LYS A 34 5.98 -19.70 25.39
CA LYS A 34 5.79 -21.16 25.42
C LYS A 34 6.46 -21.71 26.68
N PRO A 35 5.71 -22.38 27.57
CA PRO A 35 6.26 -22.95 28.81
C PRO A 35 7.45 -23.88 28.50
N GLY A 36 8.56 -23.70 29.22
CA GLY A 36 9.78 -24.51 29.05
C GLY A 36 10.61 -24.18 27.81
N VAL A 37 10.15 -23.35 26.90
CA VAL A 37 10.84 -23.02 25.64
C VAL A 37 11.32 -21.57 25.61
N GLY A 38 10.52 -20.62 26.09
CA GLY A 38 10.90 -19.20 26.13
C GLY A 38 9.83 -18.26 25.61
N SER A 39 10.19 -16.97 25.55
CA SER A 39 9.34 -15.91 24.98
C SER A 39 9.81 -15.53 23.58
N PHE A 40 8.87 -15.40 22.67
CA PHE A 40 9.11 -15.09 21.26
C PHE A 40 8.41 -13.78 20.94
N VAL A 41 9.04 -12.96 20.11
CA VAL A 41 8.36 -11.81 19.53
C VAL A 41 7.28 -12.36 18.62
N CYS A 42 6.04 -12.05 18.93
CA CYS A 42 5.01 -12.15 17.90
C CYS A 42 5.40 -11.10 16.86
N ARG A 43 5.61 -11.49 15.59
CA ARG A 43 5.13 -10.58 14.56
C ARG A 43 3.69 -10.32 14.99
N PRO A 44 3.20 -9.08 15.04
CA PRO A 44 1.76 -8.94 14.97
C PRO A 44 1.40 -9.69 13.68
N GLU A 45 0.94 -10.93 13.80
CA GLU A 45 -0.13 -11.35 12.95
C GLU A 45 -1.06 -10.16 13.16
N ARG A 46 -1.17 -9.27 12.16
CA ARG A 46 -2.36 -8.47 12.06
C ARG A 46 -3.42 -9.51 12.35
N GLU A 47 -4.11 -9.39 13.51
CA GLU A 47 -5.36 -10.08 13.66
C GLU A 47 -5.94 -9.85 12.29
N GLU A 48 -6.13 -10.93 11.54
CA GLU A 48 -6.99 -10.87 10.39
C GLU A 48 -8.26 -10.38 11.04
N ASP A 49 -8.38 -9.03 11.09
CA ASP A 49 -9.63 -8.41 11.44
C ASP A 49 -10.59 -9.17 10.57
N SER A 50 -11.54 -9.86 11.21
CA SER A 50 -12.51 -10.71 10.52
C SER A 50 -13.32 -9.96 9.46
N ASP A 51 -13.01 -8.69 9.28
CA ASP A 51 -13.53 -7.79 8.26
C ASP A 51 -12.54 -7.54 7.09
N THR A 52 -11.30 -8.04 7.14
CA THR A 52 -10.41 -8.02 5.96
C THR A 52 -10.80 -9.17 5.05
N ILE A 53 -11.40 -8.86 3.93
CA ILE A 53 -11.71 -9.84 2.87
C ILE A 53 -10.37 -10.50 2.48
N PRO A 54 -10.20 -11.83 2.68
CA PRO A 54 -8.98 -12.53 2.28
C PRO A 54 -8.68 -12.26 0.81
N ALA A 55 -7.42 -12.01 0.48
CA ALA A 55 -7.00 -11.62 -0.87
C ALA A 55 -7.40 -12.63 -1.96
N ASP A 56 -7.58 -13.90 -1.59
CA ASP A 56 -8.04 -15.01 -2.44
C ASP A 56 -9.57 -15.05 -2.62
N GLN A 57 -10.32 -14.28 -1.82
CA GLN A 57 -11.79 -14.20 -1.88
C GLN A 57 -12.31 -12.94 -2.58
N ILE A 58 -11.45 -12.09 -3.12
CA ILE A 58 -11.86 -10.91 -3.88
C ILE A 58 -12.40 -11.39 -5.23
N ALA A 59 -13.66 -11.81 -5.25
CA ALA A 59 -14.38 -12.13 -6.48
C ALA A 59 -15.23 -10.94 -6.91
N GLY A 60 -15.20 -10.65 -8.20
CA GLY A 60 -16.10 -9.76 -8.95
C GLY A 60 -16.58 -8.48 -8.24
N GLU A 61 -17.53 -8.59 -7.32
CA GLU A 61 -18.18 -7.42 -6.70
C GLU A 61 -17.25 -6.67 -5.72
N ALA A 62 -16.53 -7.38 -4.87
CA ALA A 62 -15.57 -6.77 -3.94
C ALA A 62 -14.41 -6.10 -4.69
N PHE A 63 -14.06 -6.63 -5.85
CA PHE A 63 -13.07 -6.04 -6.73
C PHE A 63 -13.56 -4.69 -7.30
N ARG A 64 -14.82 -4.61 -7.72
CA ARG A 64 -15.44 -3.36 -8.18
C ARG A 64 -15.53 -2.33 -7.06
N GLU A 65 -15.98 -2.73 -5.88
CA GLU A 65 -16.07 -1.86 -4.70
C GLU A 65 -14.71 -1.31 -4.28
N PHE A 66 -13.67 -2.16 -4.30
CA PHE A 66 -12.31 -1.70 -4.04
C PHE A 66 -11.83 -0.69 -5.09
N PHE A 67 -12.17 -0.90 -6.36
CA PHE A 67 -11.83 0.05 -7.42
C PHE A 67 -12.52 1.42 -7.22
N GLU A 68 -13.79 1.43 -6.86
CA GLU A 68 -14.52 2.66 -6.53
C GLU A 68 -13.91 3.38 -5.33
N PHE A 69 -13.57 2.64 -4.28
CA PHE A 69 -12.84 3.18 -3.12
C PHE A 69 -11.50 3.78 -3.53
N ARG A 70 -10.69 3.04 -4.29
CA ARG A 70 -9.39 3.50 -4.78
C ARG A 70 -9.54 4.78 -5.60
N GLN A 71 -10.49 4.84 -6.51
CA GLN A 71 -10.76 6.05 -7.30
C GLN A 71 -11.07 7.25 -6.41
N ALA A 72 -11.94 7.09 -5.43
CA ALA A 72 -12.31 8.17 -4.51
C ALA A 72 -11.07 8.72 -3.75
N ILE A 73 -10.20 7.83 -3.25
CA ILE A 73 -8.96 8.20 -2.57
C ILE A 73 -7.98 8.89 -3.53
N GLU A 74 -7.75 8.30 -4.70
CA GLU A 74 -6.77 8.82 -5.66
C GLU A 74 -7.21 10.16 -6.27
N PHE A 75 -8.47 10.36 -6.56
CA PHE A 75 -8.96 11.65 -7.04
C PHE A 75 -8.67 12.77 -6.06
N LYS A 76 -8.96 12.52 -4.78
CA LYS A 76 -8.66 13.52 -3.77
C LYS A 76 -7.17 13.72 -3.55
N ALA A 77 -6.40 12.63 -3.58
CA ALA A 77 -4.95 12.69 -3.48
C ALA A 77 -4.32 13.50 -4.62
N ILE A 78 -4.79 13.34 -5.86
CA ILE A 78 -4.32 14.09 -7.03
C ILE A 78 -4.59 15.60 -6.89
N GLU A 79 -5.79 15.98 -6.45
CA GLU A 79 -6.09 17.39 -6.20
C GLU A 79 -5.10 18.01 -5.20
N LEU A 80 -4.84 17.29 -4.11
CA LEU A 80 -3.94 17.74 -3.05
C LEU A 80 -2.46 17.65 -3.48
N PHE A 81 -2.07 16.64 -4.25
CA PHE A 81 -0.74 16.51 -4.81
C PHE A 81 -0.33 17.75 -5.61
N VAL A 82 -1.21 18.22 -6.49
CA VAL A 82 -0.96 19.43 -7.31
C VAL A 82 -0.68 20.66 -6.45
N ILE A 83 -1.27 20.72 -5.24
CA ILE A 83 -1.13 21.86 -4.31
C ILE A 83 0.09 21.68 -3.39
N HIS A 84 0.33 20.47 -2.89
CA HIS A 84 1.23 20.23 -1.74
C HIS A 84 2.50 19.46 -2.10
N ALA A 85 2.55 18.80 -3.26
CA ALA A 85 3.69 17.97 -3.61
C ALA A 85 4.98 18.79 -3.73
N THR A 86 6.04 18.24 -3.19
CA THR A 86 7.40 18.76 -3.27
C THR A 86 8.13 18.19 -4.49
N LYS A 87 9.29 18.76 -4.83
CA LYS A 87 10.14 18.17 -5.89
C LYS A 87 10.58 16.74 -5.57
N ASN A 88 10.76 16.41 -4.30
CA ASN A 88 11.08 15.03 -3.91
C ASN A 88 9.93 14.07 -4.22
N ASP A 89 8.68 14.48 -4.01
CA ASP A 89 7.51 13.67 -4.36
C ASP A 89 7.42 13.46 -5.88
N GLU A 90 7.70 14.51 -6.67
CA GLU A 90 7.76 14.42 -8.13
C GLU A 90 8.86 13.44 -8.61
N GLU A 91 10.04 13.47 -7.98
CA GLU A 91 11.14 12.54 -8.26
C GLU A 91 10.81 11.08 -7.88
N GLU A 92 10.09 10.85 -6.78
CA GLU A 92 9.63 9.49 -6.40
C GLU A 92 8.66 8.93 -7.45
N LEU A 93 7.72 9.74 -7.96
CA LEU A 93 6.85 9.32 -9.06
C LEU A 93 7.64 9.01 -10.33
N LYS A 94 8.66 9.82 -10.63
CA LYS A 94 9.52 9.61 -11.79
C LYS A 94 10.28 8.27 -11.68
N LYS A 95 10.83 7.95 -10.51
CA LYS A 95 11.50 6.66 -10.27
C LYS A 95 10.55 5.48 -10.47
N ALA A 96 9.32 5.56 -9.96
CA ALA A 96 8.32 4.53 -10.16
C ALA A 96 8.00 4.35 -11.66
N LEU A 97 7.86 5.45 -12.39
CA LEU A 97 7.60 5.44 -13.83
C LEU A 97 8.77 4.86 -14.64
N GLU A 98 10.01 5.18 -14.28
CA GLU A 98 11.23 4.61 -14.89
C GLU A 98 11.33 3.11 -14.57
N GLY A 99 10.93 2.71 -13.35
CA GLY A 99 10.80 1.32 -12.96
C GLY A 99 9.80 0.55 -13.83
N MET A 100 8.61 1.11 -14.07
CA MET A 100 7.61 0.51 -14.97
C MET A 100 8.18 0.30 -16.39
N LEU A 101 8.90 1.30 -16.91
CA LEU A 101 9.51 1.21 -18.25
C LEU A 101 10.53 0.07 -18.34
N SER A 102 11.24 -0.20 -17.24
CA SER A 102 12.27 -1.26 -17.17
C SER A 102 11.73 -2.68 -17.08
N CYS A 103 10.42 -2.85 -16.89
CA CYS A 103 9.83 -4.18 -16.61
C CYS A 103 9.67 -5.06 -17.85
N GLY A 104 9.63 -4.49 -19.06
CA GLY A 104 9.27 -5.27 -20.26
C GLY A 104 7.91 -5.95 -20.06
N GLU A 105 7.86 -7.26 -20.26
CA GLU A 105 6.64 -8.07 -20.09
C GLU A 105 6.49 -8.69 -18.67
N ASP A 106 7.36 -8.33 -17.72
CA ASP A 106 7.25 -8.77 -16.32
C ASP A 106 6.10 -8.07 -15.61
N HIS A 107 4.92 -8.69 -15.59
CA HIS A 107 3.70 -8.13 -15.00
C HIS A 107 3.79 -7.97 -13.49
N GLU A 108 4.45 -8.88 -12.77
CA GLU A 108 4.60 -8.80 -11.32
C GLU A 108 5.49 -7.62 -10.92
N LYS A 109 6.61 -7.46 -11.63
CA LYS A 109 7.50 -6.31 -11.42
C LYS A 109 6.81 -5.00 -11.78
N PHE A 110 6.02 -4.98 -12.86
CA PHE A 110 5.23 -3.84 -13.26
C PHE A 110 4.21 -3.46 -12.17
N ALA A 111 3.47 -4.43 -11.63
CA ALA A 111 2.48 -4.19 -10.58
C ALA A 111 3.09 -3.55 -9.33
N ARG A 112 4.34 -3.90 -8.97
CA ARG A 112 5.04 -3.26 -7.86
C ARG A 112 5.30 -1.77 -8.11
N TYR A 113 5.81 -1.40 -9.27
CA TYR A 113 6.05 -0.01 -9.62
C TYR A 113 4.75 0.78 -9.85
N ASP A 114 3.71 0.13 -10.37
CA ASP A 114 2.36 0.69 -10.48
C ASP A 114 1.83 1.11 -9.10
N ARG A 115 1.91 0.20 -8.13
CA ARG A 115 1.58 0.51 -6.74
C ARG A 115 2.40 1.66 -6.18
N ASP A 116 3.73 1.64 -6.38
CA ASP A 116 4.62 2.68 -5.88
C ASP A 116 4.28 4.04 -6.46
N PHE A 117 3.88 4.11 -7.73
CA PHE A 117 3.43 5.32 -8.40
C PHE A 117 2.14 5.87 -7.77
N HIS A 118 1.11 5.05 -7.60
CA HIS A 118 -0.16 5.47 -7.01
C HIS A 118 -0.01 5.86 -5.54
N MET A 119 0.75 5.08 -4.76
CA MET A 119 1.07 5.45 -3.38
C MET A 119 1.92 6.71 -3.30
N GLY A 120 2.78 6.96 -4.28
CA GLY A 120 3.55 8.20 -4.39
C GLY A 120 2.63 9.43 -4.55
N ILE A 121 1.58 9.33 -5.36
CA ILE A 121 0.56 10.39 -5.48
C ILE A 121 -0.13 10.63 -4.13
N ILE A 122 -0.54 9.55 -3.46
CA ILE A 122 -1.26 9.62 -2.18
C ILE A 122 -0.35 10.25 -1.11
N ARG A 123 0.90 9.85 -0.99
CA ARG A 123 1.87 10.44 -0.05
C ARG A 123 2.18 11.90 -0.38
N GLY A 124 2.33 12.22 -1.65
CA GLY A 124 2.56 13.60 -2.13
C GLY A 124 1.36 14.53 -1.91
N SER A 125 0.16 13.99 -1.67
CA SER A 125 -1.01 14.76 -1.24
C SER A 125 -0.83 15.41 0.12
N LYS A 126 0.12 14.92 0.94
CA LYS A 126 0.39 15.32 2.35
C LYS A 126 -0.81 15.13 3.28
N ASN A 127 -1.77 14.29 2.90
CA ASN A 127 -2.93 13.94 3.72
C ASN A 127 -2.72 12.56 4.37
N SER A 128 -2.41 12.54 5.67
CA SER A 128 -2.13 11.32 6.41
C SER A 128 -3.33 10.36 6.48
N PHE A 129 -4.56 10.87 6.46
CA PHE A 129 -5.75 10.02 6.47
C PHE A 129 -5.92 9.27 5.16
N LEU A 130 -5.64 9.90 4.00
CA LEU A 130 -5.66 9.20 2.71
C LEU A 130 -4.56 8.14 2.65
N CYS A 131 -3.37 8.44 3.18
CA CYS A 131 -2.29 7.47 3.28
C CYS A 131 -2.70 6.26 4.12
N SER A 132 -3.17 6.49 5.36
CA SER A 132 -3.58 5.42 6.27
C SER A 132 -4.75 4.60 5.71
N ALA A 133 -5.73 5.23 5.08
CA ALA A 133 -6.85 4.52 4.45
C ALA A 133 -6.37 3.55 3.36
N MET A 134 -5.45 3.97 2.49
CA MET A 134 -4.92 3.11 1.43
C MET A 134 -3.97 2.05 1.98
N GLU A 135 -3.14 2.37 2.98
CA GLU A 135 -2.23 1.42 3.62
C GLU A 135 -2.97 0.28 4.35
N ASN A 136 -4.13 0.58 4.95
CA ASN A 136 -4.96 -0.43 5.60
C ASN A 136 -5.56 -1.46 4.62
N VAL A 137 -5.70 -1.11 3.35
CA VAL A 137 -6.18 -2.01 2.29
C VAL A 137 -5.06 -2.47 1.35
N GLU A 138 -3.80 -2.39 1.79
CA GLU A 138 -2.64 -2.71 0.93
C GLU A 138 -2.66 -4.15 0.39
N SER A 139 -3.08 -5.12 1.20
CA SER A 139 -3.20 -6.52 0.76
C SER A 139 -4.21 -6.68 -0.37
N ILE A 140 -5.36 -6.02 -0.25
CA ILE A 140 -6.41 -5.98 -1.27
C ILE A 140 -5.88 -5.28 -2.52
N HIS A 141 -5.17 -4.15 -2.36
CA HIS A 141 -4.57 -3.42 -3.46
C HIS A 141 -3.58 -4.27 -4.26
N ARG A 142 -2.75 -5.07 -3.57
CA ARG A 142 -1.82 -5.99 -4.22
C ARG A 142 -2.53 -7.03 -5.07
N SER A 143 -3.51 -7.73 -4.49
CA SER A 143 -4.30 -8.73 -5.20
C SER A 143 -5.07 -8.14 -6.38
N TYR A 144 -5.59 -6.91 -6.21
CA TYR A 144 -6.20 -6.13 -7.28
C TYR A 144 -5.24 -5.93 -8.45
N LEU A 145 -4.02 -5.46 -8.22
CA LEU A 145 -3.06 -5.18 -9.30
C LEU A 145 -2.60 -6.46 -10.01
N GLU A 146 -2.47 -7.56 -9.27
CA GLU A 146 -2.15 -8.88 -9.85
C GLU A 146 -3.28 -9.35 -10.75
N GLU A 147 -4.55 -9.24 -10.33
CA GLU A 147 -5.70 -9.64 -11.11
C GLU A 147 -5.88 -8.74 -12.35
N VAL A 148 -5.73 -7.43 -12.21
CA VAL A 148 -5.71 -6.49 -13.33
C VAL A 148 -4.65 -6.89 -14.36
N GLY A 149 -3.46 -7.29 -13.91
CA GLY A 149 -2.39 -7.77 -14.78
C GLY A 149 -2.77 -9.03 -15.57
N ARG A 150 -3.62 -9.90 -14.99
CA ARG A 150 -4.10 -11.13 -15.64
C ARG A 150 -5.24 -10.91 -16.62
N VAL A 151 -6.18 -10.02 -16.30
CA VAL A 151 -7.42 -9.84 -17.08
C VAL A 151 -7.36 -8.71 -18.08
N THR A 152 -6.47 -7.74 -17.87
CA THR A 152 -6.32 -6.63 -18.81
C THR A 152 -5.72 -7.11 -20.13
N LYS A 153 -6.32 -6.66 -21.23
CA LYS A 153 -5.72 -6.84 -22.55
C LYS A 153 -4.58 -5.85 -22.84
N LYS A 154 -4.37 -4.89 -21.93
CA LYS A 154 -3.33 -3.87 -22.10
C LYS A 154 -1.95 -4.46 -21.78
N THR A 155 -1.00 -4.20 -22.65
CA THR A 155 0.41 -4.51 -22.40
C THR A 155 1.00 -3.56 -21.35
N ASN A 156 2.12 -3.97 -20.71
CA ASN A 156 2.85 -3.09 -19.79
C ASN A 156 3.26 -1.77 -20.48
N ALA A 157 3.59 -1.81 -21.77
CA ALA A 157 3.92 -0.62 -22.55
C ALA A 157 2.73 0.36 -22.70
N GLN A 158 1.51 -0.16 -22.87
CA GLN A 158 0.30 0.67 -22.94
C GLN A 158 -0.01 1.29 -21.56
N ARG A 159 0.04 0.49 -20.50
CA ARG A 159 -0.15 0.96 -19.11
C ARG A 159 0.89 2.02 -18.73
N TYR A 160 2.17 1.82 -19.09
CA TYR A 160 3.22 2.82 -18.90
C TYR A 160 2.88 4.17 -19.58
N LYS A 161 2.37 4.14 -20.82
CA LYS A 161 1.99 5.38 -21.53
C LYS A 161 0.90 6.15 -20.80
N GLU A 162 -0.06 5.46 -20.20
CA GLU A 162 -1.15 6.05 -19.41
C GLU A 162 -0.59 6.71 -18.14
N HIS A 163 0.27 6.02 -17.39
CA HIS A 163 0.93 6.56 -16.19
C HIS A 163 1.84 7.75 -16.53
N LYS A 164 2.58 7.66 -17.62
CA LYS A 164 3.40 8.78 -18.11
C LYS A 164 2.56 10.02 -18.41
N LYS A 165 1.42 9.85 -19.06
CA LYS A 165 0.49 10.95 -19.34
C LYS A 165 -0.05 11.57 -18.05
N LEU A 166 -0.43 10.73 -17.05
CA LEU A 166 -0.87 11.21 -15.74
C LEU A 166 0.25 12.00 -15.04
N TYR A 167 1.48 11.48 -15.02
CA TYR A 167 2.64 12.15 -14.45
C TYR A 167 2.88 13.54 -15.09
N GLU A 168 2.87 13.63 -16.43
CA GLU A 168 3.04 14.89 -17.14
C GLU A 168 1.92 15.90 -16.82
N MET A 169 0.70 15.42 -16.56
CA MET A 169 -0.43 16.26 -16.15
C MET A 169 -0.26 16.79 -14.73
N LEU A 170 0.20 15.94 -13.80
CA LEU A 170 0.51 16.34 -12.42
C LEU A 170 1.56 17.43 -12.37
N LEU A 171 2.64 17.30 -13.17
CA LEU A 171 3.69 18.32 -13.25
C LEU A 171 3.20 19.67 -13.80
N LYS A 172 2.20 19.66 -14.68
CA LYS A 172 1.59 20.89 -15.22
C LYS A 172 0.73 21.63 -14.20
N LYS A 173 0.48 21.04 -13.03
CA LYS A 173 -0.28 21.63 -11.91
C LYS A 173 -1.62 22.24 -12.31
N LYS A 174 -2.38 21.55 -13.19
CA LYS A 174 -3.71 21.96 -13.63
C LYS A 174 -4.80 21.02 -13.08
N PRO A 175 -5.36 21.25 -11.89
CA PRO A 175 -6.27 20.33 -11.21
C PRO A 175 -7.51 19.95 -12.02
N GLY A 176 -8.09 20.91 -12.77
CA GLY A 176 -9.30 20.68 -13.56
C GLY A 176 -9.11 19.68 -14.70
N ILE A 177 -7.97 19.75 -15.40
CA ILE A 177 -7.67 18.85 -16.52
C ILE A 177 -7.36 17.43 -16.02
N VAL A 178 -6.78 17.32 -14.84
CA VAL A 178 -6.43 16.03 -14.23
C VAL A 178 -7.72 15.28 -13.85
N LYS A 179 -8.70 15.98 -13.25
CA LYS A 179 -10.00 15.42 -12.88
C LYS A 179 -10.75 14.83 -14.07
N GLU A 180 -10.85 15.58 -15.15
CA GLU A 180 -11.62 15.21 -16.34
C GLU A 180 -11.06 13.97 -17.06
N LYS A 181 -9.73 13.76 -17.00
CA LYS A 181 -9.06 12.63 -17.65
C LYS A 181 -8.90 11.38 -16.80
N ILE A 182 -8.93 11.51 -15.47
CA ILE A 182 -8.90 10.36 -14.55
C ILE A 182 -10.28 9.71 -14.45
N LEU A 183 -11.34 10.48 -14.71
CA LEU A 183 -12.70 9.97 -14.87
C LEU A 183 -12.90 9.18 -16.16
N ASP A 184 -11.90 9.15 -17.06
CA ASP A 184 -11.95 8.35 -18.27
C ASP A 184 -11.81 6.85 -17.88
N PRO A 185 -12.88 6.04 -18.03
CA PRO A 185 -12.85 4.61 -17.70
C PRO A 185 -11.75 3.85 -18.46
N GLU A 186 -11.29 4.39 -19.61
CA GLU A 186 -10.21 3.79 -20.39
C GLU A 186 -8.84 3.97 -19.74
N MET A 187 -8.66 4.97 -18.86
CA MET A 187 -7.41 5.16 -18.10
C MET A 187 -7.31 4.29 -16.87
N CYS A 188 -8.44 3.91 -16.31
CA CYS A 188 -8.53 2.98 -15.19
C CYS A 188 -9.20 1.71 -15.69
N CYS A 189 -8.46 0.63 -15.87
CA CYS A 189 -8.92 -0.73 -16.20
C CYS A 189 -10.36 -0.86 -16.70
N ASP A 190 -10.54 -1.30 -17.93
CA ASP A 190 -11.86 -1.61 -18.51
C ASP A 190 -12.62 -2.61 -17.62
N LEU A 191 -13.46 -2.08 -16.72
CA LEU A 191 -14.31 -2.86 -15.82
C LEU A 191 -15.62 -3.30 -16.48
N SER A 192 -15.83 -3.04 -17.79
CA SER A 192 -17.06 -3.43 -18.51
C SER A 192 -17.31 -4.95 -18.55
N LYS A 193 -16.42 -5.74 -17.90
CA LYS A 193 -16.46 -7.21 -17.87
C LYS A 193 -16.78 -7.83 -16.50
N TYR A 194 -17.04 -6.99 -15.46
CA TYR A 194 -17.43 -7.45 -14.13
C TYR A 194 -18.86 -6.95 -13.76
#